data_e91e047cf057601b2a750286e6366df4
#
_entry.id   e91e047cf057601b2a750286e6366df4
#
_cell.length_a   1.000
_cell.length_b   1.000
_cell.length_c   1.000
_cell.angle_alpha   90.00
_cell.angle_beta   90.00
_cell.angle_gamma   90.00
#
_symmetry.space_group_name_H-M   'P 1'
#
loop_
_entity.id
_entity.type
_entity.pdbx_description
1 polymer ?
#
loop_
_entity_poly.entity_id
_entity_poly.type
_entity_poly.pdbx_seq_one_letter_code
_entity_poly.pdbx_strand_id
1 'polypeptide(L)'
;MSDQLSEELGGLLQTAKRRFPGLNLLLNSASAYEPAPIAATELAMLETQFRVNMFTPLLLTRHFAETVHEGQVINIIDNKVAYHQYPYAAYLLSKKSLAEMTRMAALEFAPRIRINGIAPGVVLPASQRTSDYLEWRTEGIPLQRRGEPAHLVQALHYLLGNAFVAGQILFVDGGESINVEGRHSENYSP
;
A
#
# COMPACT_ATOMS: atom_id res chain seq x y z
N MET A 1 10.05 11.56 -19.90
CA MET A 1 9.27 11.73 -18.64
C MET A 1 9.66 10.70 -17.56
N SER A 2 10.17 9.52 -17.91
CA SER A 2 10.58 8.48 -16.96
C SER A 2 11.91 8.76 -16.25
N ASP A 3 12.88 9.33 -16.92
CA ASP A 3 14.24 9.50 -16.37
C ASP A 3 14.30 10.60 -15.30
N GLN A 4 13.60 11.70 -15.48
CA GLN A 4 13.58 12.81 -14.52
C GLN A 4 13.01 12.37 -13.14
N LEU A 5 11.87 11.67 -13.11
CA LEU A 5 11.30 11.18 -11.85
C LEU A 5 12.29 10.24 -11.13
N SER A 6 12.94 9.35 -11.88
CA SER A 6 13.91 8.42 -11.31
C SER A 6 15.12 9.15 -10.72
N GLU A 7 15.66 10.16 -11.42
CA GLU A 7 16.78 10.97 -10.95
C GLU A 7 16.44 11.76 -9.68
N GLU A 8 15.25 12.38 -9.63
CA GLU A 8 14.76 13.11 -8.46
C GLU A 8 14.63 12.20 -7.23
N LEU A 9 14.06 11.00 -7.39
CA LEU A 9 13.91 10.02 -6.31
C LEU A 9 15.24 9.45 -5.85
N GLY A 10 16.17 9.21 -6.77
CA GLY A 10 17.54 8.81 -6.45
C GLY A 10 18.27 9.89 -5.66
N GLY A 11 18.18 11.15 -6.09
CA GLY A 11 18.73 12.31 -5.37
C GLY A 11 18.17 12.49 -3.97
N LEU A 12 16.87 12.24 -3.79
CA LEU A 12 16.20 12.26 -2.48
C LEU A 12 16.82 11.22 -1.53
N LEU A 13 16.97 9.97 -1.97
CA LEU A 13 17.53 8.90 -1.14
C LEU A 13 19.00 9.12 -0.80
N GLN A 14 19.81 9.61 -1.76
CA GLN A 14 21.19 9.99 -1.49
C GLN A 14 21.28 11.11 -0.45
N THR A 15 20.39 12.08 -0.51
CA THR A 15 20.32 13.17 0.46
C THR A 15 19.89 12.66 1.83
N ALA A 16 18.88 11.78 1.89
CA ALA A 16 18.45 11.14 3.13
C ALA A 16 19.57 10.32 3.76
N LYS A 17 20.31 9.53 2.98
CA LYS A 17 21.42 8.72 3.48
C LYS A 17 22.58 9.57 4.02
N ARG A 18 22.91 10.69 3.35
CA ARG A 18 23.92 11.62 3.86
C ARG A 18 23.52 12.24 5.20
N ARG A 19 22.23 12.59 5.34
CA ARG A 19 21.70 13.19 6.58
C ARG A 19 21.52 12.17 7.70
N PHE A 20 21.18 10.94 7.35
CA PHE A 20 20.92 9.83 8.26
C PHE A 20 21.76 8.61 7.85
N PRO A 21 23.05 8.54 8.28
CA PRO A 21 23.93 7.43 7.89
C PRO A 21 23.39 6.04 8.26
N GLY A 22 22.58 5.95 9.33
CA GLY A 22 21.89 4.72 9.76
C GLY A 22 20.59 4.41 8.99
N LEU A 23 20.27 5.13 7.91
CA LEU A 23 19.07 4.85 7.09
C LEU A 23 19.07 3.39 6.64
N ASN A 24 18.04 2.65 7.07
CA ASN A 24 17.85 1.22 6.78
C ASN A 24 16.36 0.82 6.63
N LEU A 25 15.44 1.78 6.65
CA LEU A 25 14.00 1.56 6.45
C LEU A 25 13.43 2.53 5.42
N LEU A 26 12.68 1.99 4.46
CA LEU A 26 11.84 2.74 3.54
C LEU A 26 10.38 2.34 3.77
N LEU A 27 9.52 3.31 4.09
CA LEU A 27 8.07 3.12 4.20
C LEU A 27 7.35 3.87 3.07
N ASN A 28 6.82 3.16 2.10
CA ASN A 28 6.00 3.71 1.01
C ASN A 28 4.54 3.80 1.46
N SER A 29 4.09 4.98 1.86
CA SER A 29 2.74 5.23 2.40
C SER A 29 1.90 6.20 1.58
N ALA A 30 2.49 6.93 0.63
CA ALA A 30 1.74 7.83 -0.25
C ALA A 30 0.74 7.05 -1.10
N SER A 31 -0.44 7.64 -1.34
CA SER A 31 -1.48 7.02 -2.16
C SER A 31 -2.32 8.06 -2.88
N ALA A 32 -2.56 7.85 -4.17
CA ALA A 32 -3.63 8.49 -4.92
C ALA A 32 -4.85 7.56 -4.92
N TYR A 33 -6.02 8.11 -4.64
CA TYR A 33 -7.27 7.38 -4.55
C TYR A 33 -8.38 8.18 -5.21
N GLU A 34 -8.80 7.77 -6.38
CA GLU A 34 -9.87 8.41 -7.13
C GLU A 34 -10.78 7.34 -7.73
N PRO A 35 -12.10 7.40 -7.48
CA PRO A 35 -13.05 6.43 -7.99
C PRO A 35 -13.37 6.69 -9.47
N ALA A 36 -13.27 5.67 -10.28
CA ALA A 36 -13.83 5.62 -11.63
C ALA A 36 -13.99 4.16 -12.07
N PRO A 37 -15.11 3.80 -12.70
CA PRO A 37 -15.25 2.51 -13.36
C PRO A 37 -14.38 2.46 -14.63
N ILE A 38 -14.07 1.28 -15.13
CA ILE A 38 -13.25 1.08 -16.34
C ILE A 38 -13.75 1.94 -17.50
N ALA A 39 -15.06 1.98 -17.70
CA ALA A 39 -15.68 2.74 -18.80
C ALA A 39 -15.48 4.28 -18.72
N ALA A 40 -15.17 4.82 -17.53
CA ALA A 40 -14.95 6.24 -17.29
C ALA A 40 -13.51 6.56 -16.83
N THR A 41 -12.62 5.57 -16.85
CA THR A 41 -11.21 5.78 -16.46
C THR A 41 -10.46 6.43 -17.60
N GLU A 42 -10.07 7.69 -17.44
CA GLU A 42 -9.24 8.42 -18.38
C GLU A 42 -7.76 8.08 -18.22
N LEU A 43 -6.98 8.24 -19.30
CA LEU A 43 -5.54 7.96 -19.29
C LEU A 43 -4.81 8.79 -18.22
N ALA A 44 -5.14 10.07 -18.08
CA ALA A 44 -4.52 10.96 -17.08
C ALA A 44 -4.73 10.47 -15.63
N MET A 45 -5.92 9.96 -15.33
CA MET A 45 -6.23 9.35 -14.04
C MET A 45 -5.40 8.07 -13.83
N LEU A 46 -5.35 7.20 -14.84
CA LEU A 46 -4.57 5.97 -14.80
C LEU A 46 -3.08 6.26 -14.54
N GLU A 47 -2.51 7.20 -15.30
CA GLU A 47 -1.12 7.63 -15.15
C GLU A 47 -0.86 8.19 -13.75
N THR A 48 -1.74 9.03 -13.21
CA THR A 48 -1.60 9.61 -11.87
C THR A 48 -1.61 8.54 -10.80
N GLN A 49 -2.58 7.62 -10.85
CA GLN A 49 -2.71 6.59 -9.84
C GLN A 49 -1.56 5.57 -9.89
N PHE A 50 -1.14 5.17 -11.09
CA PHE A 50 0.03 4.30 -11.24
C PHE A 50 1.32 5.00 -10.85
N ARG A 51 1.48 6.26 -11.18
CA ARG A 51 2.67 7.04 -10.80
C ARG A 51 2.85 7.07 -9.29
N VAL A 52 1.81 7.42 -8.55
CA VAL A 52 1.88 7.55 -7.09
C VAL A 52 1.94 6.18 -6.41
N ASN A 53 1.04 5.25 -6.81
CA ASN A 53 0.84 4.02 -6.06
C ASN A 53 1.78 2.88 -6.46
N MET A 54 2.43 2.95 -7.64
CA MET A 54 3.25 1.85 -8.16
C MET A 54 4.62 2.29 -8.65
N PHE A 55 4.73 3.27 -9.58
CA PHE A 55 6.01 3.65 -10.17
C PHE A 55 6.93 4.30 -9.13
N THR A 56 6.42 5.22 -8.33
CA THR A 56 7.20 5.86 -7.26
C THR A 56 7.70 4.85 -6.22
N PRO A 57 6.88 3.97 -5.63
CA PRO A 57 7.35 2.91 -4.74
C PRO A 57 8.39 1.98 -5.38
N LEU A 58 8.22 1.61 -6.65
CA LEU A 58 9.17 0.76 -7.37
C LEU A 58 10.54 1.46 -7.49
N LEU A 59 10.54 2.70 -7.98
CA LEU A 59 11.77 3.47 -8.16
C LEU A 59 12.46 3.78 -6.83
N LEU A 60 11.69 4.14 -5.80
CA LEU A 60 12.24 4.33 -4.44
C LEU A 60 12.83 3.04 -3.89
N THR A 61 12.18 1.88 -4.10
CA THR A 61 12.71 0.59 -3.66
C THR A 61 14.03 0.25 -4.36
N ARG A 62 14.11 0.47 -5.67
CA ARG A 62 15.34 0.28 -6.45
C ARG A 62 16.46 1.17 -5.91
N HIS A 63 16.26 2.48 -5.84
CA HIS A 63 17.27 3.41 -5.36
C HIS A 63 17.64 3.20 -3.89
N PHE A 64 16.69 2.76 -3.06
CA PHE A 64 16.98 2.38 -1.68
C PHE A 64 17.95 1.19 -1.63
N ALA A 65 17.70 0.14 -2.43
CA ALA A 65 18.59 -1.03 -2.51
C ALA A 65 19.99 -0.69 -3.07
N GLU A 66 20.08 0.33 -3.93
CA GLU A 66 21.37 0.86 -4.42
C GLU A 66 22.12 1.69 -3.35
N THR A 67 21.37 2.35 -2.44
CA THR A 67 21.90 3.34 -1.49
C THR A 67 22.31 2.71 -0.17
N VAL A 68 21.62 1.64 0.28
CA VAL A 68 21.88 1.00 1.58
C VAL A 68 22.47 -0.41 1.38
N HIS A 69 23.34 -0.83 2.32
CA HIS A 69 23.90 -2.18 2.30
C HIS A 69 22.88 -3.23 2.74
N GLU A 70 22.15 -2.93 3.83
CA GLU A 70 21.09 -3.78 4.39
C GLU A 70 19.91 -2.89 4.81
N GLY A 71 18.70 -3.43 4.71
CA GLY A 71 17.52 -2.68 5.12
C GLY A 71 16.21 -3.38 4.91
N GLN A 72 15.15 -2.60 5.07
CA GLN A 72 13.79 -3.09 4.91
C GLN A 72 12.95 -2.09 4.13
N VAL A 73 12.06 -2.61 3.31
CA VAL A 73 11.03 -1.82 2.63
C VAL A 73 9.66 -2.32 3.05
N ILE A 74 8.79 -1.42 3.44
CA ILE A 74 7.39 -1.71 3.74
C ILE A 74 6.50 -0.88 2.80
N ASN A 75 5.64 -1.56 2.05
CA ASN A 75 4.67 -0.94 1.16
C ASN A 75 3.28 -0.95 1.81
N ILE A 76 2.66 0.23 1.95
CA ILE A 76 1.25 0.31 2.36
C ILE A 76 0.38 0.08 1.13
N ILE A 77 -0.29 -1.06 1.13
CA ILE A 77 -1.12 -1.54 0.04
C ILE A 77 -2.58 -1.10 0.28
N ASP A 78 -3.51 -2.02 0.30
CA ASP A 78 -4.92 -1.86 0.67
C ASP A 78 -5.54 -3.26 0.72
N ASN A 79 -6.48 -3.54 1.62
CA ASN A 79 -7.13 -4.85 1.67
C ASN A 79 -8.00 -5.13 0.43
N LYS A 80 -8.38 -4.07 -0.30
CA LYS A 80 -9.14 -4.19 -1.56
C LYS A 80 -8.39 -4.97 -2.65
N VAL A 81 -7.08 -5.21 -2.52
CA VAL A 81 -6.36 -6.09 -3.46
C VAL A 81 -6.90 -7.52 -3.47
N ALA A 82 -7.58 -7.94 -2.39
CA ALA A 82 -8.29 -9.22 -2.32
C ALA A 82 -9.58 -9.26 -3.17
N TYR A 83 -10.10 -8.10 -3.60
CA TYR A 83 -11.39 -7.97 -4.26
C TYR A 83 -11.29 -7.57 -5.75
N HIS A 84 -12.43 -7.63 -6.44
CA HIS A 84 -12.63 -7.14 -7.81
C HIS A 84 -13.74 -6.10 -7.81
N GLN A 85 -13.39 -4.84 -7.61
CA GLN A 85 -14.32 -3.72 -7.52
C GLN A 85 -14.11 -2.77 -8.71
N TYR A 86 -15.01 -2.79 -9.68
CA TYR A 86 -14.89 -1.98 -10.91
C TYR A 86 -15.01 -0.46 -10.67
N PRO A 87 -15.70 0.07 -9.62
CA PRO A 87 -15.80 1.53 -9.41
C PRO A 87 -14.46 2.21 -9.06
N TYR A 88 -13.41 1.43 -8.83
CA TYR A 88 -12.07 1.92 -8.48
C TYR A 88 -10.98 1.31 -9.35
N ALA A 89 -11.25 1.19 -10.66
CA ALA A 89 -10.42 0.38 -11.56
C ALA A 89 -8.94 0.78 -11.55
N ALA A 90 -8.61 2.05 -11.82
CA ALA A 90 -7.22 2.53 -11.86
C ALA A 90 -6.51 2.36 -10.51
N TYR A 91 -7.21 2.71 -9.41
CA TYR A 91 -6.69 2.55 -8.06
C TYR A 91 -6.36 1.09 -7.74
N LEU A 92 -7.33 0.20 -7.93
CA LEU A 92 -7.15 -1.22 -7.62
C LEU A 92 -6.06 -1.87 -8.47
N LEU A 93 -6.02 -1.56 -9.77
CA LEU A 93 -4.96 -2.07 -10.64
C LEU A 93 -3.58 -1.61 -10.15
N SER A 94 -3.42 -0.33 -9.77
CA SER A 94 -2.17 0.19 -9.24
C SER A 94 -1.76 -0.47 -7.90
N LYS A 95 -2.71 -0.69 -6.97
CA LYS A 95 -2.44 -1.35 -5.69
C LYS A 95 -2.19 -2.85 -5.83
N LYS A 96 -2.87 -3.54 -6.75
CA LYS A 96 -2.56 -4.94 -7.09
C LYS A 96 -1.17 -5.06 -7.71
N SER A 97 -0.80 -4.15 -8.60
CA SER A 97 0.55 -4.09 -9.16
C SER A 97 1.61 -3.84 -8.08
N LEU A 98 1.33 -2.96 -7.09
CA LEU A 98 2.22 -2.73 -5.95
C LEU A 98 2.39 -4.00 -5.10
N ALA A 99 1.32 -4.78 -4.89
CA ALA A 99 1.38 -6.04 -4.16
C ALA A 99 2.28 -7.06 -4.88
N GLU A 100 2.15 -7.20 -6.20
CA GLU A 100 3.01 -8.10 -6.98
C GLU A 100 4.46 -7.59 -7.03
N MET A 101 4.67 -6.30 -7.23
CA MET A 101 6.00 -5.68 -7.16
C MET A 101 6.67 -5.94 -5.81
N THR A 102 5.93 -5.88 -4.71
CA THR A 102 6.43 -6.20 -3.36
C THR A 102 7.00 -7.61 -3.29
N ARG A 103 6.32 -8.61 -3.87
CA ARG A 103 6.78 -10.01 -3.91
C ARG A 103 8.00 -10.19 -4.80
N MET A 104 7.97 -9.61 -5.99
CA MET A 104 9.08 -9.69 -6.94
C MET A 104 10.35 -9.04 -6.38
N ALA A 105 10.22 -7.84 -5.82
CA ALA A 105 11.34 -7.12 -5.22
C ALA A 105 11.90 -7.84 -3.97
N ALA A 106 11.06 -8.52 -3.19
CA ALA A 106 11.52 -9.34 -2.07
C ALA A 106 12.42 -10.49 -2.52
N LEU A 107 12.17 -11.08 -3.68
CA LEU A 107 13.02 -12.12 -4.26
C LEU A 107 14.33 -11.55 -4.83
N GLU A 108 14.23 -10.42 -5.54
CA GLU A 108 15.38 -9.81 -6.23
C GLU A 108 16.41 -9.26 -5.25
N PHE A 109 15.96 -8.58 -4.18
CA PHE A 109 16.87 -7.87 -3.27
C PHE A 109 17.28 -8.67 -2.02
N ALA A 110 16.74 -9.89 -1.85
CA ALA A 110 17.19 -10.79 -0.80
C ALA A 110 18.67 -11.21 -1.01
N PRO A 111 19.43 -11.51 0.03
CA PRO A 111 19.08 -11.42 1.46
C PRO A 111 19.27 -10.03 2.09
N ARG A 112 19.79 -9.05 1.35
CA ARG A 112 20.21 -7.75 1.88
C ARG A 112 19.04 -6.85 2.28
N ILE A 113 17.99 -6.84 1.46
CA ILE A 113 16.81 -6.01 1.68
C ILE A 113 15.59 -6.92 1.81
N ARG A 114 14.94 -6.88 2.97
CA ARG A 114 13.63 -7.54 3.16
C ARG A 114 12.52 -6.60 2.73
N ILE A 115 11.59 -7.07 1.94
CA ILE A 115 10.48 -6.26 1.43
C ILE A 115 9.17 -6.97 1.75
N ASN A 116 8.24 -6.24 2.38
CA ASN A 116 6.92 -6.72 2.76
C ASN A 116 5.87 -5.64 2.52
N GLY A 117 4.61 -6.00 2.60
CA GLY A 117 3.47 -5.11 2.52
C GLY A 117 2.56 -5.19 3.73
N ILE A 118 1.87 -4.09 4.00
CA ILE A 118 0.72 -4.05 4.92
C ILE A 118 -0.49 -3.68 4.08
N ALA A 119 -1.58 -4.42 4.22
CA ALA A 119 -2.86 -4.19 3.55
C ALA A 119 -3.92 -3.80 4.59
N PRO A 120 -4.08 -2.49 4.87
CA PRO A 120 -5.08 -2.01 5.82
C PRO A 120 -6.50 -2.22 5.32
N GLY A 121 -7.42 -2.51 6.24
CA GLY A 121 -8.85 -2.34 6.05
C GLY A 121 -9.33 -0.94 6.42
N VAL A 122 -10.54 -0.82 6.96
CA VAL A 122 -11.14 0.46 7.40
C VAL A 122 -10.47 0.91 8.71
N VAL A 123 -9.52 1.85 8.61
CA VAL A 123 -8.80 2.42 9.76
C VAL A 123 -9.09 3.91 9.90
N LEU A 124 -8.73 4.70 8.89
CA LEU A 124 -8.99 6.14 8.85
C LEU A 124 -9.99 6.40 7.71
N PRO A 125 -11.27 6.66 8.03
CA PRO A 125 -12.24 6.98 7.00
C PRO A 125 -11.92 8.35 6.38
N ALA A 126 -12.21 8.51 5.10
CA ALA A 126 -12.18 9.82 4.47
C ALA A 126 -13.15 10.76 5.20
N SER A 127 -12.77 12.03 5.34
CA SER A 127 -13.52 13.05 6.10
C SER A 127 -14.98 13.28 5.61
N GLN A 128 -15.30 12.83 4.41
CA GLN A 128 -16.62 12.95 3.79
C GLN A 128 -17.56 11.76 4.11
N ARG A 129 -17.12 10.74 4.85
CA ARG A 129 -17.92 9.56 5.16
C ARG A 129 -18.78 9.81 6.39
N THR A 130 -20.09 9.53 6.28
CA THR A 130 -21.06 9.68 7.38
C THR A 130 -20.88 8.59 8.45
N SER A 131 -21.43 8.83 9.66
CA SER A 131 -21.49 7.82 10.73
C SER A 131 -22.18 6.54 10.26
N ASP A 132 -23.34 6.68 9.61
CA ASP A 132 -24.16 5.55 9.14
C ASP A 132 -23.41 4.68 8.12
N TYR A 133 -22.68 5.32 7.20
CA TYR A 133 -21.78 4.59 6.30
C TYR A 133 -20.71 3.81 7.06
N LEU A 134 -20.14 4.40 8.11
CA LEU A 134 -19.09 3.75 8.89
C LEU A 134 -19.63 2.59 9.74
N GLU A 135 -20.84 2.72 10.29
CA GLU A 135 -21.52 1.64 10.99
C GLU A 135 -21.82 0.48 10.05
N TRP A 136 -22.46 0.78 8.91
CA TRP A 136 -22.71 -0.20 7.86
C TRP A 136 -21.43 -0.92 7.39
N ARG A 137 -20.31 -0.18 7.19
CA ARG A 137 -19.04 -0.78 6.84
C ARG A 137 -18.51 -1.72 7.94
N THR A 138 -18.67 -1.33 9.20
CA THR A 138 -18.21 -2.09 10.36
C THR A 138 -18.96 -3.41 10.51
N GLU A 139 -20.23 -3.47 10.21
CA GLU A 139 -21.02 -4.72 10.22
C GLU A 139 -20.47 -5.78 9.23
N GLY A 140 -19.86 -5.35 8.12
CA GLY A 140 -19.21 -6.25 7.15
C GLY A 140 -17.84 -6.76 7.57
N ILE A 141 -17.26 -6.23 8.66
CA ILE A 141 -15.97 -6.67 9.19
C ILE A 141 -16.21 -7.80 10.21
N PRO A 142 -15.62 -9.01 10.05
CA PRO A 142 -15.82 -10.12 11.00
C PRO A 142 -15.56 -9.76 12.46
N LEU A 143 -14.56 -8.91 12.76
CA LEU A 143 -14.31 -8.44 14.12
C LEU A 143 -15.27 -7.35 14.61
N GLN A 144 -16.31 -6.99 13.83
CA GLN A 144 -17.38 -6.04 14.18
C GLN A 144 -16.88 -4.69 14.73
N ARG A 145 -15.70 -4.25 14.27
CA ARG A 145 -15.12 -2.95 14.63
C ARG A 145 -14.13 -2.50 13.57
N ARG A 146 -13.91 -1.20 13.50
CA ARG A 146 -12.87 -0.61 12.66
C ARG A 146 -11.49 -0.87 13.25
N GLY A 147 -10.49 -0.87 12.39
CA GLY A 147 -9.10 -0.78 12.81
C GLY A 147 -8.76 0.59 13.40
N GLU A 148 -7.63 0.64 14.07
CA GLU A 148 -7.01 1.88 14.59
C GLU A 148 -5.59 1.99 14.05
N PRO A 149 -5.01 3.21 13.96
CA PRO A 149 -3.61 3.38 13.54
C PRO A 149 -2.62 2.52 14.33
N ALA A 150 -2.91 2.28 15.62
CA ALA A 150 -2.11 1.42 16.48
C ALA A 150 -1.96 -0.02 15.94
N HIS A 151 -3.01 -0.57 15.30
CA HIS A 151 -2.93 -1.91 14.70
C HIS A 151 -1.95 -1.97 13.52
N LEU A 152 -1.89 -0.89 12.72
CA LEU A 152 -0.92 -0.80 11.61
C LEU A 152 0.52 -0.66 12.14
N VAL A 153 0.70 0.12 13.22
CA VAL A 153 2.00 0.26 13.89
C VAL A 153 2.46 -1.08 14.47
N GLN A 154 1.56 -1.86 15.07
CA GLN A 154 1.88 -3.21 15.57
C GLN A 154 2.28 -4.15 14.43
N ALA A 155 1.56 -4.11 13.29
CA ALA A 155 1.92 -4.89 12.10
C ALA A 155 3.28 -4.48 11.54
N LEU A 156 3.58 -3.18 11.50
CA LEU A 156 4.88 -2.65 11.12
C LEU A 156 5.98 -3.19 12.04
N HIS A 157 5.81 -3.08 13.36
CA HIS A 157 6.79 -3.60 14.34
C HIS A 157 7.01 -5.11 14.18
N TYR A 158 5.94 -5.89 13.93
CA TYR A 158 6.07 -7.31 13.65
C TYR A 158 6.95 -7.58 12.42
N LEU A 159 6.67 -6.91 11.30
CA LEU A 159 7.45 -7.09 10.07
C LEU A 159 8.91 -6.63 10.22
N LEU A 160 9.14 -5.55 10.98
CA LEU A 160 10.50 -5.05 11.25
C LEU A 160 11.29 -6.02 12.16
N GLY A 161 10.65 -6.56 13.19
CA GLY A 161 11.29 -7.41 14.19
C GLY A 161 11.46 -8.87 13.75
N ASN A 162 10.64 -9.38 12.82
CA ASN A 162 10.72 -10.77 12.37
C ASN A 162 11.64 -10.91 11.14
N ALA A 163 12.89 -11.26 11.37
CA ALA A 163 13.91 -11.35 10.32
C ALA A 163 13.66 -12.47 9.29
N PHE A 164 12.75 -13.40 9.56
CA PHE A 164 12.44 -14.53 8.66
C PHE A 164 11.16 -14.31 7.82
N VAL A 165 10.67 -13.05 7.75
CA VAL A 165 9.49 -12.67 6.95
C VAL A 165 9.92 -11.80 5.78
N ALA A 166 9.68 -12.26 4.56
CA ALA A 166 9.94 -11.55 3.31
C ALA A 166 8.85 -11.87 2.27
N GLY A 167 8.51 -10.90 1.43
CA GLY A 167 7.52 -11.04 0.35
C GLY A 167 6.07 -11.16 0.81
N GLN A 168 5.78 -10.96 2.10
CA GLN A 168 4.45 -11.13 2.64
C GLN A 168 3.62 -9.84 2.55
N ILE A 169 2.33 -10.02 2.30
CA ILE A 169 1.32 -8.98 2.42
C ILE A 169 0.49 -9.29 3.66
N LEU A 170 0.70 -8.51 4.72
CA LEU A 170 -0.01 -8.68 5.98
C LEU A 170 -1.31 -7.88 5.96
N PHE A 171 -2.43 -8.57 5.89
CA PHE A 171 -3.75 -7.95 5.99
C PHE A 171 -4.04 -7.56 7.44
N VAL A 172 -4.41 -6.29 7.64
CA VAL A 172 -4.78 -5.71 8.95
C VAL A 172 -6.16 -5.07 8.80
N ASP A 173 -7.18 -5.92 8.67
CA ASP A 173 -8.50 -5.53 8.20
C ASP A 173 -9.67 -6.17 8.98
N GLY A 174 -9.37 -6.82 10.09
CA GLY A 174 -10.39 -7.47 10.92
C GLY A 174 -11.06 -8.68 10.27
N GLY A 175 -10.44 -9.27 9.24
CA GLY A 175 -10.94 -10.41 8.49
C GLY A 175 -11.83 -10.01 7.30
N GLU A 176 -11.93 -8.72 6.97
CA GLU A 176 -12.76 -8.25 5.85
C GLU A 176 -12.35 -8.91 4.52
N SER A 177 -11.05 -9.05 4.25
CA SER A 177 -10.54 -9.61 2.99
C SER A 177 -10.85 -11.09 2.76
N ILE A 178 -11.20 -11.83 3.78
CA ILE A 178 -11.59 -13.24 3.70
C ILE A 178 -13.10 -13.45 3.84
N ASN A 179 -13.85 -12.38 4.07
CA ASN A 179 -15.31 -12.44 4.18
C ASN A 179 -15.95 -12.49 2.78
N VAL A 180 -16.73 -13.52 2.51
CA VAL A 180 -17.44 -13.71 1.24
C VAL A 180 -18.59 -12.72 1.08
N GLU A 181 -19.18 -12.25 2.19
CA GLU A 181 -20.29 -11.29 2.24
C GLU A 181 -19.81 -9.85 2.43
N GLY A 182 -18.64 -9.50 1.91
CA GLY A 182 -18.03 -8.17 2.10
C GLY A 182 -18.98 -7.00 1.83
N ARG A 183 -18.94 -6.00 2.70
CA ARG A 183 -19.66 -4.73 2.53
C ARG A 183 -18.75 -3.68 1.96
N HIS A 184 -18.96 -3.36 0.70
CA HIS A 184 -18.16 -2.39 -0.04
C HIS A 184 -18.96 -1.10 -0.25
N SER A 185 -18.28 0.02 -0.48
CA SER A 185 -18.93 1.32 -0.62
C SER A 185 -19.97 1.40 -1.74
N GLU A 186 -19.79 0.61 -2.81
CA GLU A 186 -20.76 0.47 -3.90
C GLU A 186 -22.05 -0.25 -3.53
N ASN A 187 -22.04 -1.01 -2.43
CA ASN A 187 -23.21 -1.75 -1.94
C ASN A 187 -23.97 -0.96 -0.86
N TYR A 188 -23.51 0.24 -0.50
CA TYR A 188 -24.18 1.09 0.47
C TYR A 188 -25.39 1.77 -0.19
N SER A 189 -26.56 1.52 0.37
CA SER A 189 -27.80 2.25 0.05
C SER A 189 -28.24 2.96 1.33
N PRO A 190 -28.28 4.30 1.36
CA PRO A 190 -28.71 5.07 2.51
C PRO A 190 -30.18 4.88 2.85
#